data_8e1727471315a471190b59a2025cc13b
#
_entry.id   8e1727471315a471190b59a2025cc13b
#
_cell.length_a   1.000
_cell.length_b   1.000
_cell.length_c   1.000
_cell.angle_alpha   90.00
_cell.angle_beta   90.00
_cell.angle_gamma   90.00
#
_symmetry.space_group_name_H-M   'P 1'
#
loop_
_entity.id
_entity.type
_entity.pdbx_description
1 polymer ?
#
loop_
_entity_poly.entity_id
_entity_poly.type
_entity_poly.pdbx_seq_one_letter_code
_entity_poly.pdbx_strand_id
1 'polypeptide(L)'
;VRRRDGLNFSRRRKKFNMPLFKEILSWVIECAVVLLIAYTLVTFFGMRTSVVGTAMKDTLDNDEQILVNRFVYNVSSPKQGDVIVFLPNGNQKSHYYVRRVIAGPGDTVWIHDGAVYVNGEMYEEKTSVASIDDPGVASEEIKLGTDEYFVLGDNRNNSEDSRLANIGNVXXXXXXXXXKAWFHFKSIGNMGFLH
;
A
#
# COMPACT_ATOMS: atom_id res chain seq x y z
N VAL A 1 69.20 3.98 -63.08
CA VAL A 1 68.16 3.09 -62.48
C VAL A 1 67.64 3.78 -61.20
N ARG A 2 66.42 4.43 -61.26
CA ARG A 2 65.77 5.06 -60.11
C ARG A 2 64.95 3.98 -59.36
N ARG A 3 65.39 3.66 -58.15
CA ARG A 3 64.55 2.83 -57.21
C ARG A 3 63.36 3.68 -56.77
N ARG A 4 62.16 3.21 -57.05
CA ARG A 4 60.94 3.73 -56.50
C ARG A 4 60.77 3.19 -55.08
N ASP A 5 60.96 4.01 -54.04
CA ASP A 5 60.62 3.67 -52.67
C ASP A 5 59.09 3.62 -52.56
N GLY A 6 58.56 2.41 -52.43
CA GLY A 6 57.16 2.18 -52.22
C GLY A 6 56.74 2.65 -50.80
N LEU A 7 55.72 3.51 -50.74
CA LEU A 7 55.11 3.95 -49.48
C LEU A 7 54.50 2.75 -48.74
N ASN A 8 55.16 2.35 -47.64
CA ASN A 8 54.69 1.25 -46.80
C ASN A 8 53.65 1.78 -45.80
N PHE A 9 52.34 1.66 -46.12
CA PHE A 9 51.26 1.99 -45.20
C PHE A 9 51.11 0.83 -44.20
N SER A 10 51.80 0.89 -43.08
CA SER A 10 51.50 -0.05 -41.98
C SER A 10 50.22 0.38 -41.28
N ARG A 11 49.12 -0.34 -41.52
CA ARG A 11 47.88 -0.20 -40.78
C ARG A 11 48.17 -0.56 -39.32
N ARG A 12 48.30 0.45 -38.45
CA ARG A 12 48.32 0.26 -36.99
C ARG A 12 47.00 -0.37 -36.57
N ARG A 13 47.02 -1.66 -36.31
CA ARG A 13 45.90 -2.36 -35.68
C ARG A 13 45.80 -1.81 -34.25
N LYS A 14 44.73 -1.07 -33.94
CA LYS A 14 44.41 -0.65 -32.57
C LYS A 14 44.32 -1.92 -31.70
N LYS A 15 45.24 -2.12 -30.82
CA LYS A 15 45.19 -3.20 -29.83
C LYS A 15 44.04 -2.94 -28.89
N PHE A 16 43.07 -3.86 -28.82
CA PHE A 16 41.95 -3.79 -27.90
C PHE A 16 42.47 -3.90 -26.47
N ASN A 17 42.19 -2.88 -25.64
CA ASN A 17 42.62 -2.87 -24.25
C ASN A 17 41.65 -3.72 -23.41
N MET A 18 41.95 -5.00 -23.30
CA MET A 18 41.18 -5.98 -22.53
C MET A 18 40.94 -5.58 -21.06
N PRO A 19 41.95 -5.03 -20.33
CA PRO A 19 41.69 -4.57 -18.94
C PRO A 19 40.68 -3.43 -18.89
N LEU A 20 40.77 -2.43 -19.77
CA LEU A 20 39.85 -1.31 -19.81
C LEU A 20 38.41 -1.82 -20.18
N PHE A 21 38.33 -2.76 -21.09
CA PHE A 21 37.04 -3.36 -21.49
C PHE A 21 36.38 -4.08 -20.30
N LYS A 22 37.15 -4.87 -19.53
CA LYS A 22 36.65 -5.56 -18.32
C LYS A 22 36.17 -4.56 -17.28
N GLU A 23 36.90 -3.49 -17.07
CA GLU A 23 36.53 -2.43 -16.12
C GLU A 23 35.21 -1.76 -16.53
N ILE A 24 35.07 -1.35 -17.79
CA ILE A 24 33.83 -0.77 -18.32
C ILE A 24 32.67 -1.76 -18.18
N LEU A 25 32.91 -3.03 -18.51
CA LEU A 25 31.87 -4.08 -18.41
C LEU A 25 31.41 -4.27 -16.96
N SER A 26 32.33 -4.24 -15.99
CA SER A 26 32.00 -4.30 -14.56
C SER A 26 31.11 -3.14 -14.14
N TRP A 27 31.46 -1.91 -14.51
CA TRP A 27 30.65 -0.72 -14.24
C TRP A 27 29.25 -0.83 -14.85
N VAL A 28 29.14 -1.32 -16.08
CA VAL A 28 27.86 -1.50 -16.76
C VAL A 28 26.99 -2.53 -16.01
N ILE A 29 27.60 -3.64 -15.58
CA ILE A 29 26.88 -4.68 -14.80
C ILE A 29 26.40 -4.11 -13.46
N GLU A 30 27.25 -3.38 -12.75
CA GLU A 30 26.91 -2.76 -11.46
C GLU A 30 25.74 -1.77 -11.64
N CYS A 31 25.81 -0.91 -12.64
CA CYS A 31 24.71 0.01 -12.94
C CYS A 31 23.40 -0.74 -13.30
N ALA A 32 23.51 -1.81 -14.08
CA ALA A 32 22.33 -2.62 -14.45
C ALA A 32 21.70 -3.28 -13.22
N VAL A 33 22.51 -3.78 -12.29
CA VAL A 33 22.02 -4.40 -11.03
C VAL A 33 21.31 -3.35 -10.17
N VAL A 34 21.90 -2.15 -10.02
CA VAL A 34 21.29 -1.05 -9.24
C VAL A 34 19.95 -0.64 -9.86
N LEU A 35 19.91 -0.49 -11.19
CA LEU A 35 18.67 -0.14 -11.90
C LEU A 35 17.61 -1.23 -11.75
N LEU A 36 17.99 -2.50 -11.80
CA LEU A 36 17.08 -3.63 -11.60
C LEU A 36 16.48 -3.61 -10.18
N ILE A 37 17.32 -3.37 -9.17
CA ILE A 37 16.88 -3.27 -7.77
C ILE A 37 15.94 -2.07 -7.64
N ALA A 38 16.29 -0.91 -8.15
CA ALA A 38 15.46 0.29 -8.10
C ALA A 38 14.11 0.06 -8.80
N TYR A 39 14.12 -0.56 -9.98
CA TYR A 39 12.91 -0.91 -10.73
C TYR A 39 12.01 -1.85 -9.91
N THR A 40 12.62 -2.87 -9.31
CA THR A 40 11.90 -3.84 -8.47
C THR A 40 11.26 -3.15 -7.27
N LEU A 41 12.01 -2.30 -6.57
CA LEU A 41 11.49 -1.55 -5.42
C LEU A 41 10.31 -0.65 -5.83
N VAL A 42 10.45 0.09 -6.92
CA VAL A 42 9.39 0.99 -7.40
C VAL A 42 8.14 0.20 -7.79
N THR A 43 8.28 -0.94 -8.49
CA THR A 43 7.13 -1.74 -8.94
C THR A 43 6.40 -2.43 -7.78
N PHE A 44 7.13 -2.87 -6.75
CA PHE A 44 6.53 -3.57 -5.61
C PHE A 44 6.01 -2.61 -4.52
N PHE A 45 6.67 -1.47 -4.31
CA PHE A 45 6.33 -0.54 -3.22
C PHE A 45 5.75 0.79 -3.70
N GLY A 46 5.67 1.00 -5.00
CA GLY A 46 5.43 2.31 -5.60
C GLY A 46 4.00 2.62 -6.03
N MET A 47 2.98 1.86 -5.59
CA MET A 47 1.61 2.22 -5.96
C MET A 47 1.15 3.43 -5.15
N ARG A 48 0.75 4.49 -5.86
CA ARG A 48 0.14 5.68 -5.27
C ARG A 48 -1.35 5.66 -5.58
N THR A 49 -2.13 6.03 -4.61
CA THR A 49 -3.56 6.27 -4.80
C THR A 49 -3.96 7.51 -4.02
N SER A 50 -5.01 8.18 -4.47
CA SER A 50 -5.57 9.31 -3.71
C SER A 50 -6.73 8.82 -2.85
N VAL A 51 -6.86 9.43 -1.69
CA VAL A 51 -8.00 9.23 -0.80
C VAL A 51 -9.20 9.93 -1.41
N VAL A 52 -10.30 9.19 -1.61
CA VAL A 52 -11.54 9.74 -2.13
C VAL A 52 -12.56 9.80 -1.00
N GLY A 53 -13.06 11.00 -0.74
CA GLY A 53 -14.08 11.25 0.28
C GLY A 53 -13.52 11.64 1.63
N THR A 54 -14.40 11.72 2.62
CA THR A 54 -14.11 12.24 3.95
C THR A 54 -14.16 11.17 5.06
N ALA A 55 -14.24 9.90 4.67
CA ALA A 55 -14.42 8.78 5.62
C ALA A 55 -13.23 8.57 6.56
N MET A 56 -12.04 9.04 6.18
CA MET A 56 -10.83 8.95 7.00
C MET A 56 -10.40 10.34 7.52
N LYS A 57 -11.26 11.33 7.43
CA LYS A 57 -11.01 12.67 7.96
C LYS A 57 -10.60 12.54 9.43
N ASP A 58 -9.70 13.35 9.87
CA ASP A 58 -8.96 13.31 11.14
C ASP A 58 -7.62 12.54 11.02
N THR A 59 -7.52 11.57 10.12
CA THR A 59 -6.27 10.88 9.78
C THR A 59 -5.79 11.26 8.36
N LEU A 60 -6.70 11.25 7.39
CA LEU A 60 -6.41 11.51 5.97
C LEU A 60 -7.45 12.46 5.38
N ASP A 61 -7.00 13.50 4.71
CA ASP A 61 -7.87 14.44 4.00
C ASP A 61 -8.26 13.92 2.60
N ASN A 62 -9.36 14.44 2.09
CA ASN A 62 -9.76 14.17 0.70
C ASN A 62 -8.67 14.63 -0.27
N ASP A 63 -8.44 13.86 -1.32
CA ASP A 63 -7.43 14.05 -2.36
C ASP A 63 -5.98 13.92 -1.87
N GLU A 64 -5.78 13.56 -0.61
CA GLU A 64 -4.46 13.26 -0.08
C GLU A 64 -3.88 12.01 -0.75
N GLN A 65 -2.61 12.05 -1.10
CA GLN A 65 -1.94 10.90 -1.72
C GLN A 65 -1.37 9.97 -0.66
N ILE A 66 -1.60 8.69 -0.86
CA ILE A 66 -1.05 7.65 0.01
C ILE A 66 -0.20 6.68 -0.79
N LEU A 67 0.90 6.25 -0.18
CA LEU A 67 1.73 5.17 -0.68
C LEU A 67 1.18 3.85 -0.15
N VAL A 68 0.92 2.94 -1.07
CA VAL A 68 0.27 1.66 -0.79
C VAL A 68 1.28 0.54 -1.05
N ASN A 69 1.55 -0.27 -0.05
CA ASN A 69 2.40 -1.45 -0.17
C ASN A 69 1.52 -2.65 -0.53
N ARG A 70 1.68 -3.13 -1.74
CA ARG A 70 0.90 -4.26 -2.28
C ARG A 70 1.43 -5.62 -1.85
N PHE A 71 2.68 -5.67 -1.43
CA PHE A 71 3.38 -6.93 -1.15
C PHE A 71 3.18 -7.41 0.28
N VAL A 72 3.00 -6.50 1.24
CA VAL A 72 2.99 -6.84 2.66
C VAL A 72 1.95 -7.90 3.00
N TYR A 73 0.76 -7.83 2.42
CA TYR A 73 -0.33 -8.77 2.72
C TYR A 73 -0.27 -10.07 1.87
N ASN A 74 0.79 -10.24 1.06
CA ASN A 74 1.12 -11.55 0.47
C ASN A 74 1.92 -12.44 1.45
N VAL A 75 2.57 -11.80 2.44
CA VAL A 75 3.44 -12.51 3.40
C VAL A 75 3.00 -12.34 4.85
N SER A 76 2.04 -11.45 5.12
CA SER A 76 1.49 -11.22 6.46
C SER A 76 0.01 -10.87 6.35
N SER A 77 -0.70 -10.95 7.45
CA SER A 77 -2.12 -10.58 7.52
C SER A 77 -2.27 -9.13 8.04
N PRO A 78 -3.34 -8.43 7.65
CA PRO A 78 -3.67 -7.15 8.27
C PRO A 78 -3.83 -7.31 9.79
N LYS A 79 -3.36 -6.31 10.51
CA LYS A 79 -3.44 -6.27 11.97
C LYS A 79 -4.42 -5.19 12.40
N GLN A 80 -4.96 -5.35 13.60
CA GLN A 80 -5.80 -4.35 14.24
C GLN A 80 -5.07 -3.00 14.28
N GLY A 81 -5.74 -1.95 13.82
CA GLY A 81 -5.18 -0.61 13.70
C GLY A 81 -4.58 -0.27 12.32
N ASP A 82 -4.30 -1.27 11.47
CA ASP A 82 -3.77 -1.00 10.13
C ASP A 82 -4.79 -0.23 9.28
N VAL A 83 -4.29 0.74 8.52
CA VAL A 83 -5.10 1.43 7.49
C VAL A 83 -4.93 0.65 6.18
N ILE A 84 -6.03 0.14 5.65
CA ILE A 84 -6.03 -0.68 4.44
C ILE A 84 -6.77 0.01 3.30
N VAL A 85 -6.36 -0.33 2.09
CA VAL A 85 -6.97 0.12 0.84
C VAL A 85 -7.58 -1.11 0.16
N PHE A 86 -8.86 -1.05 -0.17
CA PHE A 86 -9.53 -2.20 -0.77
C PHE A 86 -10.63 -1.75 -1.74
N LEU A 87 -11.09 -2.68 -2.56
CA LEU A 87 -12.25 -2.48 -3.42
C LEU A 87 -13.46 -3.13 -2.76
N PRO A 88 -14.55 -2.37 -2.53
CA PRO A 88 -15.75 -2.95 -1.90
C PRO A 88 -16.30 -4.10 -2.75
N ASN A 89 -16.50 -5.24 -2.13
CA ASN A 89 -16.98 -6.49 -2.76
C ASN A 89 -16.17 -6.91 -3.98
N GLY A 90 -14.88 -6.49 -4.09
CA GLY A 90 -14.01 -6.79 -5.23
C GLY A 90 -14.43 -6.12 -6.54
N ASN A 91 -15.30 -5.13 -6.49
CA ASN A 91 -15.82 -4.45 -7.68
C ASN A 91 -14.75 -3.56 -8.32
N GLN A 92 -14.16 -4.01 -9.41
CA GLN A 92 -13.09 -3.30 -10.13
C GLN A 92 -13.54 -1.99 -10.78
N LYS A 93 -14.86 -1.78 -10.89
CA LYS A 93 -15.41 -0.53 -11.43
C LYS A 93 -15.62 0.53 -10.34
N SER A 94 -15.46 0.15 -9.08
CA SER A 94 -15.55 1.06 -7.93
C SER A 94 -14.22 1.75 -7.69
N HIS A 95 -14.24 2.88 -6.99
CA HIS A 95 -13.02 3.50 -6.47
C HIS A 95 -12.53 2.73 -5.23
N TYR A 96 -11.26 2.91 -4.90
CA TYR A 96 -10.67 2.31 -3.71
C TYR A 96 -11.22 2.96 -2.44
N TYR A 97 -11.54 2.13 -1.47
CA TYR A 97 -11.91 2.56 -0.10
C TYR A 97 -10.67 2.46 0.79
N VAL A 98 -10.51 3.45 1.64
CA VAL A 98 -9.45 3.50 2.66
C VAL A 98 -10.13 3.44 4.02
N ARG A 99 -9.83 2.42 4.82
CA ARG A 99 -10.47 2.22 6.15
C ARG A 99 -9.48 1.61 7.12
N ARG A 100 -9.79 1.74 8.40
CA ARG A 100 -8.98 1.16 9.49
C ARG A 100 -9.52 -0.21 9.88
N VAL A 101 -8.62 -1.17 10.04
CA VAL A 101 -8.95 -2.53 10.54
C VAL A 101 -9.22 -2.41 12.05
N ILE A 102 -10.41 -2.82 12.46
CA ILE A 102 -10.83 -2.84 13.86
C ILE A 102 -10.70 -4.24 14.44
N ALA A 103 -11.06 -5.25 13.66
CA ALA A 103 -11.01 -6.65 14.11
C ALA A 103 -10.66 -7.55 12.93
N GLY A 104 -10.09 -8.69 13.21
CA GLY A 104 -9.62 -9.67 12.24
C GLY A 104 -10.27 -11.04 12.37
N PRO A 105 -9.75 -12.02 11.63
CA PRO A 105 -10.35 -13.35 11.55
C PRO A 105 -10.61 -14.00 12.91
N GLY A 106 -11.85 -14.44 13.14
CA GLY A 106 -12.27 -15.13 14.34
C GLY A 106 -12.67 -14.24 15.51
N ASP A 107 -12.42 -12.93 15.40
CA ASP A 107 -12.84 -11.97 16.43
C ASP A 107 -14.37 -11.77 16.40
N THR A 108 -14.91 -11.28 17.53
CA THR A 108 -16.28 -10.77 17.59
C THR A 108 -16.25 -9.25 17.68
N VAL A 109 -17.22 -8.61 17.04
CA VAL A 109 -17.35 -7.14 17.04
C VAL A 109 -18.78 -6.77 17.45
N TRP A 110 -18.88 -5.76 18.30
CA TRP A 110 -20.15 -5.21 18.74
C TRP A 110 -19.99 -3.71 18.95
N ILE A 111 -20.99 -2.95 18.58
CA ILE A 111 -21.00 -1.48 18.78
C ILE A 111 -22.17 -1.17 19.71
N HIS A 112 -21.84 -0.63 20.87
CA HIS A 112 -22.83 -0.35 21.91
C HIS A 112 -22.48 0.99 22.61
N ASP A 113 -23.49 1.78 22.86
CA ASP A 113 -23.35 3.12 23.46
C ASP A 113 -22.28 4.00 22.77
N GLY A 114 -22.21 3.88 21.43
CA GLY A 114 -21.29 4.67 20.61
C GLY A 114 -19.84 4.22 20.65
N ALA A 115 -19.53 3.14 21.36
CA ALA A 115 -18.19 2.57 21.48
C ALA A 115 -18.10 1.22 20.77
N VAL A 116 -16.91 0.88 20.29
CA VAL A 116 -16.64 -0.42 19.65
C VAL A 116 -16.10 -1.41 20.69
N TYR A 117 -16.59 -2.62 20.65
CA TYR A 117 -16.10 -3.73 21.48
C TYR A 117 -15.58 -4.84 20.56
N VAL A 118 -14.41 -5.36 20.88
CA VAL A 118 -13.79 -6.49 20.17
C VAL A 118 -13.55 -7.60 21.20
N ASN A 119 -14.11 -8.77 20.95
CA ASN A 119 -14.02 -9.93 21.87
C ASN A 119 -14.51 -9.59 23.30
N GLY A 120 -15.51 -8.70 23.39
CA GLY A 120 -16.09 -8.28 24.67
C GLY A 120 -15.33 -7.19 25.39
N GLU A 121 -14.18 -6.74 24.87
CA GLU A 121 -13.39 -5.66 25.46
C GLU A 121 -13.55 -4.39 24.62
N MET A 122 -13.64 -3.23 25.28
CA MET A 122 -13.74 -1.95 24.60
C MET A 122 -12.47 -1.70 23.79
N TYR A 123 -12.64 -1.43 22.50
CA TYR A 123 -11.53 -1.18 21.57
C TYR A 123 -10.86 0.17 21.91
N GLU A 124 -9.57 0.14 22.19
CA GLU A 124 -8.79 1.33 22.48
C GLU A 124 -8.41 2.05 21.18
N GLU A 125 -9.03 3.17 20.95
CA GLU A 125 -8.82 3.95 19.73
C GLU A 125 -7.43 4.61 19.74
N LYS A 126 -6.69 4.44 18.67
CA LYS A 126 -5.38 5.09 18.49
C LYS A 126 -5.50 6.56 18.09
N THR A 127 -6.66 6.94 17.57
CA THR A 127 -6.96 8.30 17.10
C THR A 127 -8.18 8.81 17.84
N SER A 128 -8.26 10.10 18.07
CA SER A 128 -9.45 10.70 18.68
C SER A 128 -10.59 10.64 17.65
N VAL A 129 -11.53 9.75 17.85
CA VAL A 129 -12.68 9.57 16.98
C VAL A 129 -13.98 9.92 17.70
N ALA A 130 -14.98 10.36 16.94
CA ALA A 130 -16.29 10.67 17.51
C ALA A 130 -17.02 9.37 17.93
N SER A 131 -17.90 9.48 18.93
CA SER A 131 -18.86 8.43 19.27
C SER A 131 -19.70 8.05 18.06
N ILE A 132 -20.00 6.76 17.93
CA ILE A 132 -20.75 6.21 16.78
C ILE A 132 -22.25 6.41 17.01
N ASP A 133 -22.90 7.15 16.11
CA ASP A 133 -24.35 7.41 16.19
C ASP A 133 -25.15 6.20 15.67
N ASP A 134 -24.66 5.54 14.60
CA ASP A 134 -25.34 4.40 13.97
C ASP A 134 -24.40 3.18 13.95
N PRO A 135 -24.68 2.15 14.76
CA PRO A 135 -23.88 0.92 14.77
C PRO A 135 -24.13 0.02 13.55
N GLY A 136 -25.19 0.25 12.77
CA GLY A 136 -25.53 -0.56 11.61
C GLY A 136 -25.69 -2.04 11.96
N VAL A 137 -25.11 -2.93 11.14
CA VAL A 137 -25.16 -4.39 11.37
C VAL A 137 -24.48 -4.80 12.68
N ALA A 138 -23.53 -4.01 13.21
CA ALA A 138 -22.81 -4.30 14.44
C ALA A 138 -23.58 -3.89 15.70
N SER A 139 -24.86 -3.50 15.60
CA SER A 139 -25.78 -3.34 16.74
C SER A 139 -26.01 -4.68 17.49
N GLU A 140 -25.79 -5.78 16.77
CA GLU A 140 -25.70 -7.13 17.37
C GLU A 140 -24.26 -7.63 17.23
N GLU A 141 -23.87 -8.55 18.10
CA GLU A 141 -22.51 -9.11 18.05
C GLU A 141 -22.28 -9.90 16.77
N ILE A 142 -21.28 -9.51 16.00
CA ILE A 142 -20.89 -10.16 14.74
C ILE A 142 -19.62 -10.98 14.99
N LYS A 143 -19.66 -12.26 14.65
CA LYS A 143 -18.46 -13.11 14.66
C LYS A 143 -17.87 -13.14 13.25
N LEU A 144 -16.59 -12.72 13.12
CA LEU A 144 -15.87 -12.69 11.86
C LEU A 144 -15.43 -14.10 11.43
N GLY A 145 -15.50 -14.36 10.14
CA GLY A 145 -15.01 -15.62 9.55
C GLY A 145 -13.48 -15.69 9.53
N THR A 146 -12.96 -16.77 8.96
CA THR A 146 -11.53 -17.11 9.00
C THR A 146 -10.66 -16.19 8.15
N ASP A 147 -11.23 -15.38 7.28
CA ASP A 147 -10.50 -14.43 6.41
C ASP A 147 -11.20 -13.07 6.33
N GLU A 148 -12.07 -12.79 7.29
CA GLU A 148 -12.86 -11.57 7.34
C GLU A 148 -12.25 -10.55 8.29
N TYR A 149 -12.33 -9.30 7.88
CA TYR A 149 -11.88 -8.12 8.64
C TYR A 149 -13.05 -7.15 8.77
N PHE A 150 -13.26 -6.65 9.96
CA PHE A 150 -14.20 -5.56 10.21
C PHE A 150 -13.43 -4.25 10.15
N VAL A 151 -13.88 -3.34 9.30
CA VAL A 151 -13.19 -2.07 9.05
C VAL A 151 -14.11 -0.90 9.27
N LEU A 152 -13.57 0.20 9.82
CA LEU A 152 -14.29 1.45 10.03
C LEU A 152 -13.53 2.62 9.41
N GLY A 153 -14.27 3.65 9.02
CA GLY A 153 -13.67 4.96 8.76
C GLY A 153 -13.36 5.67 10.06
N ASP A 154 -12.30 6.47 10.10
CA ASP A 154 -11.97 7.26 11.29
C ASP A 154 -13.02 8.37 11.52
N ASN A 155 -13.62 8.88 10.43
CA ASN A 155 -14.80 9.76 10.49
C ASN A 155 -16.06 8.91 10.71
N ARG A 156 -16.28 8.44 11.92
CA ARG A 156 -17.28 7.43 12.33
C ARG A 156 -18.68 7.68 11.79
N ASN A 157 -19.11 8.94 11.82
CA ASN A 157 -20.50 9.28 11.46
C ASN A 157 -20.66 9.73 10.00
N ASN A 158 -19.55 9.68 9.20
CA ASN A 158 -19.58 10.00 7.78
C ASN A 158 -18.67 9.03 7.00
N SER A 159 -18.96 7.73 7.13
CA SER A 159 -18.16 6.67 6.51
C SER A 159 -19.05 5.54 6.00
N GLU A 160 -18.79 5.11 4.78
CA GLU A 160 -19.30 3.84 4.24
C GLU A 160 -18.28 2.76 4.60
N ASP A 161 -18.63 1.84 5.50
CA ASP A 161 -17.72 0.83 6.05
C ASP A 161 -18.46 -0.46 6.42
N SER A 162 -17.84 -1.34 7.21
CA SER A 162 -18.39 -2.66 7.53
C SER A 162 -19.71 -2.63 8.28
N ARG A 163 -20.11 -1.49 8.84
CA ARG A 163 -21.44 -1.32 9.48
C ARG A 163 -22.59 -1.39 8.47
N LEU A 164 -22.31 -1.05 7.21
CA LEU A 164 -23.33 -1.07 6.16
C LEU A 164 -23.39 -2.45 5.51
N ALA A 165 -24.57 -3.06 5.45
CA ALA A 165 -24.77 -4.41 4.90
C ALA A 165 -24.31 -4.54 3.43
N ASN A 166 -24.31 -3.44 2.66
CA ASN A 166 -23.87 -3.45 1.27
C ASN A 166 -22.33 -3.44 1.11
N ILE A 167 -21.60 -3.08 2.15
CA ILE A 167 -20.13 -3.16 2.21
C ILE A 167 -19.72 -4.47 2.91
N GLY A 168 -20.22 -4.65 4.14
CA GLY A 168 -19.97 -5.86 4.94
C GLY A 168 -18.51 -6.01 5.38
N ASN A 169 -18.16 -7.22 5.81
CA ASN A 169 -16.80 -7.57 6.21
C ASN A 169 -15.90 -7.64 4.96
N VAL A 170 -14.65 -7.22 5.13
CA VAL A 170 -13.68 -7.22 4.02
C VAL A 170 -12.92 -8.54 4.02
N UNK A 171 -12.99 -9.19 3.13
CA UNK A 171 -12.32 -10.45 2.97
C UNK A 171 -10.87 -10.29 2.53
N UNK A 172 -10.06 -11.09 2.97
CA UNK A 172 -8.69 -11.01 2.62
C UNK A 172 -8.42 -11.43 1.21
N UNK A 173 -9.25 -12.36 0.72
CA UNK A 173 -9.12 -12.86 -0.58
C UNK A 173 -9.64 -11.90 -1.62
N UNK A 174 -10.55 -11.12 -1.21
CA UNK A 174 -11.12 -10.06 -1.98
C UNK A 174 -10.28 -8.81 -1.85
N UNK A 175 -9.53 -8.98 -1.02
CA UNK A 175 -8.61 -7.93 -0.78
C UNK A 175 -7.46 -7.91 -1.73
N UNK A 176 -7.61 -8.21 -2.72
CA UNK A 176 -6.68 -8.15 -3.75
C UNK A 176 -6.00 -6.83 -3.95
N UNK A 177 -6.44 -6.04 -3.27
CA UNK A 177 -5.92 -4.77 -3.18
C UNK A 177 -5.70 -4.36 -1.75
N UNK A 178 -5.70 -5.20 -1.09
CA UNK A 178 -5.42 -4.87 0.20
C UNK A 178 -4.00 -4.41 0.25
N UNK A 179 -3.91 -3.48 0.14
CA UNK A 179 -2.73 -2.78 0.23
C UNK A 179 -2.67 -2.12 1.53
N LYS A 180 -1.66 -2.20 2.17
CA LYS A 180 -1.46 -1.43 3.43
C LYS A 180 -1.08 0.00 3.09
N ALA A 181 -1.87 0.96 3.51
CA ALA A 181 -1.49 2.38 3.45
C ALA A 181 -0.49 2.65 4.59
N TRP A 182 0.69 3.11 4.27
CA TRP A 182 1.73 3.27 5.29
C TRP A 182 2.38 4.65 5.31
N PHE A 183 2.14 5.44 4.30
CA PHE A 183 2.69 6.81 4.24
C PHE A 183 1.73 7.70 3.48
N HIS A 184 1.50 8.90 3.99
CA HIS A 184 0.62 9.89 3.36
C HIS A 184 1.39 11.18 3.07
N PHE A 185 1.00 11.87 2.02
CA PHE A 185 1.54 13.20 1.75
C PHE A 185 0.52 14.08 1.01
N LYS A 186 0.35 15.26 1.50
CA LYS A 186 -0.50 16.29 0.91
C LYS A 186 0.37 17.44 0.34
N SER A 187 1.44 17.77 1.06
CA SER A 187 2.41 18.79 0.69
C SER A 187 3.74 18.50 1.40
N ILE A 188 4.78 19.24 1.06
CA ILE A 188 6.12 19.07 1.67
C ILE A 188 6.07 19.19 3.21
N GLY A 189 5.11 19.96 3.73
CA GLY A 189 4.96 20.14 5.19
C GLY A 189 3.97 19.21 5.87
N ASN A 190 3.24 18.38 5.11
CA ASN A 190 2.23 17.47 5.67
C ASN A 190 2.42 16.07 5.06
N MET A 191 3.31 15.32 5.68
CA MET A 191 3.61 13.94 5.29
C MET A 191 3.96 13.13 6.53
N GLY A 192 3.59 11.86 6.57
CA GLY A 192 3.86 11.01 7.71
C GLY A 192 3.53 9.54 7.50
N PHE A 193 3.87 8.76 8.51
CA PHE A 193 3.54 7.33 8.52
C PHE A 193 2.16 7.12 9.15
N LEU A 194 1.42 6.18 8.61
CA LEU A 194 0.12 5.76 9.12
C LEU A 194 0.31 4.61 10.12
N HIS A 195 -0.23 4.77 11.32
CA HIS A 195 -0.12 3.83 12.43
C HIS A 195 -1.47 3.22 12.78
#